data_d57fcfda090834dafad581a1cd031e56
#
_entry.id   d57fcfda090834dafad581a1cd031e56
#
_cell.length_a   1.000
_cell.length_b   1.000
_cell.length_c   1.000
_cell.angle_alpha   90.00
_cell.angle_beta   90.00
_cell.angle_gamma   90.00
#
_symmetry.space_group_name_H-M   'P 1'
#
loop_
_entity.id
_entity.type
_entity.pdbx_description
1 polymer ?
#
loop_
_entity_poly.entity_id
_entity_poly.type
_entity_poly.pdbx_seq_one_letter_code
_entity_poly.pdbx_strand_id
1 'polypeptide(L)'
;MSKRKKRGGRSDKNDIVFVALMLVLPTLQFLIFYIGTNVNSFALAFQRYEYGEFVFEGWSNFEKVFSSLASDAEVAFSMKNSFVVYIIGLIVSIPLSILFSYYIFKKFALNRTFKVLLFLPSLLSALTLCILYRYFTDLAVPEVIKKMFGVKVDGLFSGAKTEYASLLFAYVFFSFGSTMLLYLGAMSGISESVTEAAEIDGAS
;
A
#
# COMPACT_ATOMS: atom_id res chain seq x y z
N MET A 1 39.35 -21.89 -25.75
CA MET A 1 38.89 -22.39 -24.41
C MET A 1 39.40 -21.44 -23.32
N SER A 2 38.57 -20.46 -22.96
CA SER A 2 38.92 -19.48 -21.90
C SER A 2 38.38 -20.00 -20.57
N LYS A 3 39.29 -20.31 -19.63
CA LYS A 3 38.96 -20.74 -18.27
C LYS A 3 38.31 -19.58 -17.52
N ARG A 4 37.00 -19.61 -17.36
CA ARG A 4 36.21 -18.74 -16.49
C ARG A 4 36.62 -19.01 -15.03
N LYS A 5 37.50 -18.18 -14.51
CA LYS A 5 37.99 -18.21 -13.12
C LYS A 5 36.76 -17.98 -12.21
N LYS A 6 36.26 -19.04 -11.54
CA LYS A 6 35.31 -18.93 -10.44
C LYS A 6 35.96 -18.03 -9.38
N ARG A 7 35.53 -16.77 -9.31
CA ARG A 7 35.72 -15.92 -8.13
C ARG A 7 34.84 -16.47 -7.02
N GLY A 8 35.28 -17.51 -6.36
CA GLY A 8 34.78 -17.92 -5.07
C GLY A 8 35.15 -16.83 -4.07
N GLY A 9 34.14 -16.05 -3.64
CA GLY A 9 34.33 -14.92 -2.79
C GLY A 9 34.84 -15.32 -1.41
N ARG A 10 36.12 -15.15 -1.18
CA ARG A 10 36.64 -14.93 0.16
C ARG A 10 36.27 -13.47 0.44
N SER A 11 35.19 -13.27 1.19
CA SER A 11 34.84 -11.93 1.66
C SER A 11 36.04 -11.38 2.43
N ASP A 12 36.62 -10.29 1.93
CA ASP A 12 37.78 -9.69 2.55
C ASP A 12 37.34 -9.18 3.94
N LYS A 13 38.18 -9.29 4.95
CA LYS A 13 37.88 -8.81 6.32
C LYS A 13 37.40 -7.35 6.28
N ASN A 14 37.92 -6.57 5.36
CA ASN A 14 37.52 -5.18 5.14
C ASN A 14 36.10 -5.04 4.63
N ASP A 15 35.63 -5.95 3.77
CA ASP A 15 34.24 -5.96 3.28
C ASP A 15 33.27 -6.29 4.42
N ILE A 16 33.63 -7.25 5.28
CA ILE A 16 32.81 -7.62 6.45
C ILE A 16 32.72 -6.44 7.42
N VAL A 17 33.83 -5.78 7.71
CA VAL A 17 33.89 -4.61 8.61
C VAL A 17 33.05 -3.46 8.02
N PHE A 18 33.18 -3.19 6.73
CA PHE A 18 32.40 -2.16 6.04
C PHE A 18 30.89 -2.44 6.13
N VAL A 19 30.48 -3.67 5.81
CA VAL A 19 29.06 -4.07 5.89
C VAL A 19 28.54 -4.00 7.33
N ALA A 20 29.34 -4.46 8.31
CA ALA A 20 28.97 -4.37 9.72
C ALA A 20 28.77 -2.92 10.17
N LEU A 21 29.69 -2.02 9.81
CA LEU A 21 29.58 -0.59 10.13
C LEU A 21 28.34 0.06 9.48
N MET A 22 28.05 -0.29 8.23
CA MET A 22 26.86 0.20 7.53
C MET A 22 25.56 -0.30 8.16
N LEU A 23 25.56 -1.51 8.71
CA LEU A 23 24.37 -2.11 9.34
C LEU A 23 24.17 -1.69 10.81
N VAL A 24 25.20 -1.18 11.50
CA VAL A 24 25.08 -0.78 12.92
C VAL A 24 23.95 0.23 13.12
N LEU A 25 23.91 1.29 12.33
CA LEU A 25 22.93 2.37 12.51
C LEU A 25 21.48 1.90 12.24
N PRO A 26 21.14 1.22 11.14
CA PRO A 26 19.80 0.66 10.94
C PRO A 26 19.42 -0.39 11.99
N THR A 27 20.39 -1.22 12.44
CA THR A 27 20.15 -2.24 13.47
C THR A 27 19.84 -1.59 14.81
N LEU A 28 20.60 -0.59 15.23
CA LEU A 28 20.32 0.17 16.45
C LEU A 28 18.97 0.87 16.39
N GLN A 29 18.64 1.49 15.25
CA GLN A 29 17.34 2.11 15.04
C GLN A 29 16.21 1.07 15.16
N PHE A 30 16.35 -0.09 14.55
CA PHE A 30 15.39 -1.17 14.65
C PHE A 30 15.23 -1.68 16.09
N LEU A 31 16.34 -1.92 16.79
CA LEU A 31 16.30 -2.40 18.17
C LEU A 31 15.64 -1.38 19.12
N ILE A 32 15.97 -0.11 19.01
CA ILE A 32 15.46 0.94 19.90
C ILE A 32 13.99 1.27 19.58
N PHE A 33 13.71 1.62 18.33
CA PHE A 33 12.38 2.13 17.97
C PHE A 33 11.37 1.04 17.65
N TYR A 34 11.77 -0.06 17.06
CA TYR A 34 10.85 -1.13 16.72
C TYR A 34 10.68 -2.12 17.88
N ILE A 35 11.75 -2.72 18.35
CA ILE A 35 11.67 -3.72 19.43
C ILE A 35 11.25 -3.05 20.75
N GLY A 36 11.89 -1.93 21.12
CA GLY A 36 11.56 -1.22 22.37
C GLY A 36 10.09 -0.80 22.44
N THR A 37 9.55 -0.22 21.37
CA THR A 37 8.14 0.18 21.30
C THR A 37 7.20 -1.02 21.32
N ASN A 38 7.52 -2.10 20.59
CA ASN A 38 6.66 -3.28 20.54
C ASN A 38 6.67 -4.06 21.88
N VAL A 39 7.82 -4.17 22.55
CA VAL A 39 7.88 -4.79 23.90
C VAL A 39 6.96 -4.04 24.87
N ASN A 40 6.99 -2.71 24.87
CA ASN A 40 6.07 -1.93 25.69
C ASN A 40 4.60 -2.15 25.30
N SER A 41 4.29 -2.21 24.01
CA SER A 41 2.93 -2.50 23.53
C SER A 41 2.46 -3.89 23.95
N PHE A 42 3.35 -4.89 23.91
CA PHE A 42 3.05 -6.23 24.46
C PHE A 42 2.78 -6.20 25.95
N ALA A 43 3.58 -5.46 26.74
CA ALA A 43 3.35 -5.32 28.17
C ALA A 43 1.99 -4.64 28.45
N LEU A 44 1.65 -3.58 27.69
CA LEU A 44 0.37 -2.89 27.82
C LEU A 44 -0.84 -3.77 27.45
N ALA A 45 -0.67 -4.75 26.56
CA ALA A 45 -1.76 -5.69 26.23
C ALA A 45 -2.23 -6.53 27.43
N PHE A 46 -1.38 -6.73 28.43
CA PHE A 46 -1.69 -7.44 29.68
C PHE A 46 -2.05 -6.52 30.85
N GLN A 47 -2.12 -5.22 30.60
CA GLN A 47 -2.37 -4.20 31.62
C GLN A 47 -3.66 -3.43 31.32
N ARG A 48 -4.29 -2.91 32.36
CA ARG A 48 -5.38 -1.96 32.29
C ARG A 48 -4.96 -0.64 32.93
N TYR A 49 -5.33 0.47 32.29
CA TYR A 49 -5.13 1.79 32.88
C TYR A 49 -6.30 2.12 33.78
N GLU A 50 -6.04 2.22 35.07
CA GLU A 50 -7.06 2.49 36.11
C GLU A 50 -6.52 3.48 37.13
N TYR A 51 -7.28 4.53 37.42
CA TYR A 51 -6.95 5.59 38.39
C TYR A 51 -5.56 6.23 38.24
N GLY A 52 -5.02 6.30 37.03
CA GLY A 52 -3.70 6.91 36.76
C GLY A 52 -2.52 5.93 36.74
N GLU A 53 -2.76 4.65 37.02
CA GLU A 53 -1.71 3.61 37.04
C GLU A 53 -2.03 2.45 36.08
N PHE A 54 -1.00 1.75 35.64
CA PHE A 54 -1.13 0.53 34.85
C PHE A 54 -1.15 -0.69 35.82
N VAL A 55 -2.28 -1.37 35.88
CA VAL A 55 -2.50 -2.56 36.70
C VAL A 55 -2.44 -3.80 35.81
N PHE A 56 -1.71 -4.83 36.20
CA PHE A 56 -1.64 -6.09 35.50
C PHE A 56 -2.97 -6.85 35.56
N GLU A 57 -3.60 -7.12 34.42
CA GLU A 57 -4.92 -7.76 34.31
C GLU A 57 -4.84 -9.14 33.66
N GLY A 58 -3.65 -9.61 33.28
CA GLY A 58 -3.45 -10.91 32.65
C GLY A 58 -4.13 -11.01 31.27
N TRP A 59 -4.91 -12.06 31.03
CA TRP A 59 -5.57 -12.37 29.76
C TRP A 59 -6.92 -11.67 29.54
N SER A 60 -7.43 -10.93 30.53
CA SER A 60 -8.77 -10.33 30.49
C SER A 60 -8.99 -9.41 29.27
N ASN A 61 -7.97 -8.67 28.85
CA ASN A 61 -8.08 -7.81 27.67
C ASN A 61 -8.28 -8.64 26.38
N PHE A 62 -7.64 -9.79 26.25
CA PHE A 62 -7.82 -10.68 25.12
C PHE A 62 -9.22 -11.30 25.13
N GLU A 63 -9.71 -11.71 26.30
CA GLU A 63 -11.08 -12.22 26.44
C GLU A 63 -12.12 -11.16 26.03
N LYS A 64 -11.93 -9.90 26.45
CA LYS A 64 -12.78 -8.77 26.03
C LYS A 64 -12.74 -8.56 24.51
N VAL A 65 -11.54 -8.61 23.88
CA VAL A 65 -11.41 -8.48 22.43
C VAL A 65 -12.13 -9.61 21.73
N PHE A 66 -11.93 -10.87 22.14
CA PHE A 66 -12.61 -12.00 21.50
C PHE A 66 -14.12 -11.99 21.71
N SER A 67 -14.59 -11.59 22.89
CA SER A 67 -16.02 -11.46 23.17
C SER A 67 -16.63 -10.31 22.35
N SER A 68 -15.95 -9.17 22.20
CA SER A 68 -16.39 -8.06 21.36
C SER A 68 -16.43 -8.44 19.88
N LEU A 69 -15.48 -9.22 19.40
CA LEU A 69 -15.51 -9.75 18.02
C LEU A 69 -16.74 -10.62 17.75
N ALA A 70 -17.22 -11.35 18.77
CA ALA A 70 -18.35 -12.25 18.63
C ALA A 70 -19.70 -11.56 18.87
N SER A 71 -19.76 -10.53 19.72
CA SER A 71 -21.01 -9.94 20.22
C SER A 71 -21.25 -8.50 19.79
N ASP A 72 -20.18 -7.75 19.44
CA ASP A 72 -20.28 -6.33 19.08
C ASP A 72 -20.48 -6.17 17.56
N ALA A 73 -21.65 -5.68 17.18
CA ALA A 73 -22.00 -5.46 15.77
C ALA A 73 -21.08 -4.42 15.08
N GLU A 74 -20.59 -3.40 15.81
CA GLU A 74 -19.72 -2.36 15.24
C GLU A 74 -18.32 -2.93 14.94
N VAL A 75 -17.79 -3.75 15.84
CA VAL A 75 -16.50 -4.43 15.67
C VAL A 75 -16.58 -5.41 14.48
N ALA A 76 -17.61 -6.23 14.43
CA ALA A 76 -17.84 -7.17 13.32
C ALA A 76 -18.00 -6.44 11.97
N PHE A 77 -18.74 -5.32 11.95
CA PHE A 77 -18.90 -4.48 10.77
C PHE A 77 -17.58 -3.87 10.31
N SER A 78 -16.78 -3.35 11.24
CA SER A 78 -15.47 -2.76 10.94
C SER A 78 -14.49 -3.79 10.39
N MET A 79 -14.46 -5.00 10.95
CA MET A 79 -13.65 -6.11 10.44
C MET A 79 -14.07 -6.52 9.02
N LYS A 80 -15.40 -6.67 8.79
CA LYS A 80 -15.93 -6.96 7.45
C LYS A 80 -15.50 -5.92 6.44
N ASN A 81 -15.63 -4.64 6.77
CA ASN A 81 -15.22 -3.54 5.88
C ASN A 81 -13.72 -3.57 5.60
N SER A 82 -12.89 -3.77 6.60
CA SER A 82 -11.44 -3.90 6.43
C SER A 82 -11.08 -5.06 5.51
N PHE A 83 -11.75 -6.20 5.65
CA PHE A 83 -11.55 -7.36 4.80
C PHE A 83 -11.99 -7.08 3.35
N VAL A 84 -13.12 -6.41 3.15
CA VAL A 84 -13.60 -6.02 1.81
C VAL A 84 -12.62 -5.06 1.14
N VAL A 85 -12.12 -4.04 1.85
CA VAL A 85 -11.11 -3.10 1.34
C VAL A 85 -9.83 -3.85 0.94
N TYR A 86 -9.38 -4.79 1.76
CA TYR A 86 -8.19 -5.62 1.46
C TYR A 86 -8.38 -6.46 0.20
N ILE A 87 -9.51 -7.16 0.09
CA ILE A 87 -9.83 -8.01 -1.08
C ILE A 87 -9.96 -7.17 -2.36
N ILE A 88 -10.62 -6.01 -2.30
CA ILE A 88 -10.71 -5.10 -3.44
C ILE A 88 -9.33 -4.58 -3.83
N GLY A 89 -8.49 -4.21 -2.86
CA GLY A 89 -7.11 -3.84 -3.11
C GLY A 89 -6.34 -4.92 -3.85
N LEU A 90 -6.49 -6.17 -3.42
CA LEU A 90 -5.79 -7.31 -4.02
C LEU A 90 -6.32 -7.64 -5.43
N ILE A 91 -7.64 -7.72 -5.60
CA ILE A 91 -8.26 -8.16 -6.86
C ILE A 91 -8.32 -7.04 -7.91
N VAL A 92 -8.39 -5.78 -7.49
CA VAL A 92 -8.54 -4.64 -8.42
C VAL A 92 -7.22 -3.88 -8.59
N SER A 93 -6.58 -3.46 -7.50
CA SER A 93 -5.38 -2.61 -7.59
C SER A 93 -4.19 -3.34 -8.19
N ILE A 94 -3.96 -4.62 -7.86
CA ILE A 94 -2.83 -5.39 -8.38
C ILE A 94 -2.97 -5.62 -9.89
N PRO A 95 -4.08 -6.18 -10.41
CA PRO A 95 -4.26 -6.35 -11.86
C PRO A 95 -4.21 -5.03 -12.64
N LEU A 96 -4.82 -3.96 -12.12
CA LEU A 96 -4.71 -2.63 -12.73
C LEU A 96 -3.26 -2.16 -12.79
N SER A 97 -2.49 -2.31 -11.70
CA SER A 97 -1.09 -1.92 -11.65
C SER A 97 -0.26 -2.68 -12.69
N ILE A 98 -0.46 -3.98 -12.81
CA ILE A 98 0.22 -4.82 -13.80
C ILE A 98 -0.16 -4.41 -15.23
N LEU A 99 -1.46 -4.21 -15.48
CA LEU A 99 -1.98 -3.84 -16.80
C LEU A 99 -1.42 -2.49 -17.27
N PHE A 100 -1.47 -1.47 -16.42
CA PHE A 100 -0.93 -0.15 -16.76
C PHE A 100 0.60 -0.16 -16.83
N SER A 101 1.29 -0.95 -16.02
CA SER A 101 2.74 -1.14 -16.13
C SER A 101 3.12 -1.75 -17.47
N TYR A 102 2.40 -2.79 -17.90
CA TYR A 102 2.59 -3.41 -19.20
C TYR A 102 2.30 -2.46 -20.35
N TYR A 103 1.21 -1.68 -20.27
CA TYR A 103 0.86 -0.66 -21.24
C TYR A 103 2.00 0.36 -21.44
N ILE A 104 2.59 0.83 -20.35
CA ILE A 104 3.70 1.79 -20.37
C ILE A 104 4.99 1.12 -20.86
N PHE A 105 5.26 -0.11 -20.43
CA PHE A 105 6.43 -0.89 -20.84
C PHE A 105 6.46 -1.13 -22.35
N LYS A 106 5.34 -1.52 -22.94
CA LYS A 106 5.19 -1.71 -24.40
C LYS A 106 5.18 -0.38 -25.18
N LYS A 107 5.31 0.76 -24.52
CA LYS A 107 5.36 2.10 -25.15
C LYS A 107 4.16 2.42 -26.04
N PHE A 108 2.96 1.97 -25.68
CA PHE A 108 1.74 2.32 -26.40
C PHE A 108 1.49 3.83 -26.43
N ALA A 109 0.52 4.28 -27.23
CA ALA A 109 0.20 5.69 -27.42
C ALA A 109 0.00 6.41 -26.08
N LEU A 110 0.52 7.64 -25.93
CA LEU A 110 0.39 8.47 -24.73
C LEU A 110 0.99 7.84 -23.44
N ASN A 111 1.86 6.84 -23.55
CA ASN A 111 2.44 6.16 -22.38
C ASN A 111 3.10 7.13 -21.36
N ARG A 112 3.78 8.18 -21.85
CA ARG A 112 4.41 9.20 -20.99
C ARG A 112 3.37 9.99 -20.20
N THR A 113 2.28 10.38 -20.85
CA THR A 113 1.19 11.12 -20.23
C THR A 113 0.49 10.26 -19.17
N PHE A 114 0.16 9.02 -19.51
CA PHE A 114 -0.41 8.08 -18.55
C PHE A 114 0.50 7.84 -17.34
N LYS A 115 1.81 7.63 -17.58
CA LYS A 115 2.78 7.47 -16.50
C LYS A 115 2.76 8.66 -15.54
N VAL A 116 2.77 9.89 -16.05
CA VAL A 116 2.77 11.10 -15.22
C VAL A 116 1.45 11.25 -14.49
N LEU A 117 0.30 11.12 -15.17
CA LEU A 117 -1.02 11.30 -14.57
C LEU A 117 -1.30 10.29 -13.46
N LEU A 118 -0.95 9.02 -13.67
CA LEU A 118 -1.21 7.97 -12.70
C LEU A 118 -0.22 7.99 -11.51
N PHE A 119 0.97 8.54 -11.72
CA PHE A 119 1.94 8.70 -10.65
C PHE A 119 1.77 10.01 -9.87
N LEU A 120 1.16 11.04 -10.47
CA LEU A 120 1.00 12.37 -9.86
C LEU A 120 0.39 12.32 -8.44
N PRO A 121 -0.68 11.53 -8.18
CA PRO A 121 -1.25 11.44 -6.84
C PRO A 121 -0.24 10.99 -5.78
N SER A 122 0.69 10.09 -6.11
CA SER A 122 1.67 9.57 -5.14
C SER A 122 2.74 10.59 -4.73
N LEU A 123 2.85 11.71 -5.43
CA LEU A 123 3.75 12.82 -5.09
C LEU A 123 3.15 13.78 -4.06
N LEU A 124 1.84 13.73 -3.86
CA LEU A 124 1.13 14.60 -2.92
C LEU A 124 1.06 13.93 -1.55
N SER A 125 1.01 14.74 -0.49
CA SER A 125 0.78 14.19 0.84
C SER A 125 -0.62 13.57 0.93
N ALA A 126 -0.75 12.48 1.70
CA ALA A 126 -2.03 11.80 1.88
C ALA A 126 -3.13 12.74 2.40
N LEU A 127 -2.79 13.65 3.32
CA LEU A 127 -3.72 14.65 3.84
C LEU A 127 -4.23 15.58 2.74
N THR A 128 -3.33 16.10 1.90
CA THR A 128 -3.68 16.96 0.77
C THR A 128 -4.60 16.24 -0.21
N LEU A 129 -4.28 14.98 -0.55
CA LEU A 129 -5.11 14.16 -1.41
C LEU A 129 -6.52 13.94 -0.84
N CYS A 130 -6.63 13.62 0.44
CA CYS A 130 -7.93 13.44 1.10
C CYS A 130 -8.76 14.71 1.06
N ILE A 131 -8.16 15.88 1.33
CA ILE A 131 -8.85 17.17 1.29
C ILE A 131 -9.30 17.49 -0.14
N LEU A 132 -8.40 17.37 -1.13
CA LEU A 132 -8.72 17.62 -2.53
C LEU A 132 -9.83 16.69 -3.04
N TYR A 133 -9.74 15.41 -2.69
CA TYR A 133 -10.73 14.42 -3.09
C TYR A 133 -12.10 14.73 -2.50
N ARG A 134 -12.16 15.11 -1.22
CA ARG A 134 -13.41 15.52 -0.57
C ARG A 134 -14.03 16.75 -1.24
N TYR A 135 -13.24 17.80 -1.49
CA TYR A 135 -13.73 18.98 -2.22
C TYR A 135 -14.21 18.63 -3.63
N PHE A 136 -13.49 17.77 -4.31
CA PHE A 136 -13.87 17.33 -5.66
C PHE A 136 -15.22 16.59 -5.65
N THR A 137 -15.39 15.63 -4.74
CA THR A 137 -16.57 14.79 -4.68
C THR A 137 -17.82 15.48 -4.09
N ASP A 138 -17.63 16.38 -3.13
CA ASP A 138 -18.74 17.03 -2.45
C ASP A 138 -19.16 18.37 -3.06
N LEU A 139 -18.28 19.06 -3.78
CA LEU A 139 -18.57 20.37 -4.37
C LEU A 139 -18.45 20.36 -5.88
N ALA A 140 -17.31 19.94 -6.44
CA ALA A 140 -17.06 20.07 -7.88
C ALA A 140 -17.96 19.15 -8.70
N VAL A 141 -18.05 17.88 -8.35
CA VAL A 141 -18.87 16.88 -9.08
C VAL A 141 -20.37 17.25 -9.06
N PRO A 142 -20.99 17.54 -7.92
CA PRO A 142 -22.40 18.00 -7.88
C PRO A 142 -22.66 19.26 -8.73
N GLU A 143 -21.75 20.23 -8.67
CA GLU A 143 -21.91 21.46 -9.44
C GLU A 143 -21.80 21.25 -10.95
N VAL A 144 -20.86 20.41 -11.40
CA VAL A 144 -20.71 20.04 -12.81
C VAL A 144 -21.98 19.29 -13.30
N ILE A 145 -22.48 18.33 -12.54
CA ILE A 145 -23.69 17.58 -12.88
C ILE A 145 -24.89 18.54 -12.97
N LYS A 146 -25.02 19.46 -12.01
CA LYS A 146 -26.08 20.47 -12.03
C LYS A 146 -26.03 21.37 -13.27
N LYS A 147 -24.80 21.80 -13.67
CA LYS A 147 -24.61 22.66 -14.86
C LYS A 147 -24.88 21.90 -16.17
N MET A 148 -24.48 20.63 -16.24
CA MET A 148 -24.61 19.84 -17.48
C MET A 148 -26.00 19.24 -17.68
N PHE A 149 -26.62 18.79 -16.60
CA PHE A 149 -27.86 18.01 -16.67
C PHE A 149 -29.04 18.70 -15.99
N GLY A 150 -28.84 19.83 -15.34
CA GLY A 150 -29.90 20.53 -14.60
C GLY A 150 -30.40 19.81 -13.32
N VAL A 151 -29.76 18.70 -12.96
CA VAL A 151 -30.12 17.85 -11.82
C VAL A 151 -29.29 18.24 -10.61
N LYS A 152 -29.94 18.48 -9.46
CA LYS A 152 -29.25 18.72 -8.19
C LYS A 152 -28.93 17.37 -7.56
N VAL A 153 -27.64 17.09 -7.37
CA VAL A 153 -27.13 15.87 -6.75
C VAL A 153 -26.38 16.25 -5.48
N ASP A 154 -26.55 15.49 -4.43
CA ASP A 154 -25.80 15.69 -3.18
C ASP A 154 -24.35 15.19 -3.34
N GLY A 155 -23.44 15.64 -2.47
CA GLY A 155 -22.07 15.19 -2.44
C GLY A 155 -21.96 13.69 -2.17
N LEU A 156 -20.91 13.04 -2.67
CA LEU A 156 -20.73 11.59 -2.52
C LEU A 156 -20.54 11.15 -1.06
N PHE A 157 -20.12 12.07 -0.18
CA PHE A 157 -20.01 11.82 1.26
C PHE A 157 -21.29 12.12 2.04
N SER A 158 -22.38 12.47 1.36
CA SER A 158 -23.67 12.77 2.02
C SER A 158 -24.52 11.53 2.31
N GLY A 159 -24.18 10.38 1.73
CA GLY A 159 -24.92 9.12 1.93
C GLY A 159 -24.00 7.94 2.21
N ALA A 160 -24.31 7.13 3.22
CA ALA A 160 -23.45 6.03 3.68
C ALA A 160 -23.00 5.05 2.56
N LYS A 161 -23.85 4.77 1.58
CA LYS A 161 -23.50 3.87 0.45
C LYS A 161 -22.59 4.54 -0.56
N THR A 162 -22.82 5.81 -0.88
CA THR A 162 -22.01 6.59 -1.82
C THR A 162 -20.66 6.93 -1.20
N GLU A 163 -20.63 7.25 0.09
CA GLU A 163 -19.39 7.46 0.86
C GLU A 163 -18.48 6.25 0.78
N TYR A 164 -18.97 5.06 1.11
CA TYR A 164 -18.18 3.84 1.11
C TYR A 164 -17.64 3.50 -0.30
N ALA A 165 -18.48 3.61 -1.33
CA ALA A 165 -18.06 3.40 -2.71
C ALA A 165 -17.01 4.43 -3.17
N SER A 166 -17.17 5.69 -2.77
CA SER A 166 -16.24 6.78 -3.04
C SER A 166 -14.88 6.54 -2.38
N LEU A 167 -14.87 6.09 -1.12
CA LEU A 167 -13.65 5.73 -0.40
C LEU A 167 -12.93 4.55 -1.05
N LEU A 168 -13.66 3.51 -1.48
CA LEU A 168 -13.07 2.37 -2.20
C LEU A 168 -12.43 2.80 -3.53
N PHE A 169 -13.11 3.66 -4.28
CA PHE A 169 -12.57 4.21 -5.51
C PHE A 169 -11.30 5.02 -5.24
N ALA A 170 -11.31 5.91 -4.25
CA ALA A 170 -10.15 6.69 -3.85
C ALA A 170 -8.97 5.79 -3.46
N TYR A 171 -9.24 4.77 -2.64
CA TYR A 171 -8.23 3.79 -2.22
C TYR A 171 -7.57 3.11 -3.42
N VAL A 172 -8.36 2.56 -4.34
CA VAL A 172 -7.83 1.94 -5.56
C VAL A 172 -7.04 2.93 -6.40
N PHE A 173 -7.63 4.11 -6.68
CA PHE A 173 -7.05 5.11 -7.57
C PHE A 173 -5.74 5.69 -7.04
N PHE A 174 -5.64 5.96 -5.74
CA PHE A 174 -4.42 6.54 -5.16
C PHE A 174 -3.34 5.50 -4.87
N SER A 175 -3.71 4.24 -4.66
CA SER A 175 -2.75 3.20 -4.29
C SER A 175 -2.03 2.59 -5.50
N PHE A 176 -2.69 2.48 -6.66
CA PHE A 176 -2.09 1.71 -7.75
C PHE A 176 -0.96 2.44 -8.49
N GLY A 177 -0.88 3.77 -8.44
CA GLY A 177 0.13 4.55 -9.15
C GLY A 177 1.58 4.25 -8.72
N SER A 178 1.84 4.14 -7.42
CA SER A 178 3.15 3.77 -6.89
C SER A 178 3.49 2.30 -7.16
N THR A 179 2.51 1.42 -7.01
CA THR A 179 2.65 -0.02 -7.29
C THR A 179 2.91 -0.28 -8.78
N MET A 180 2.29 0.50 -9.66
CA MET A 180 2.53 0.46 -11.11
C MET A 180 4.01 0.74 -11.43
N LEU A 181 4.65 1.73 -10.80
CA LEU A 181 6.06 2.02 -11.05
C LEU A 181 6.98 0.88 -10.61
N LEU A 182 6.63 0.19 -9.53
CA LEU A 182 7.38 -0.97 -9.04
C LEU A 182 7.34 -2.10 -10.08
N TYR A 183 6.16 -2.44 -10.59
CA TYR A 183 6.03 -3.44 -11.66
C TYR A 183 6.68 -3.01 -12.97
N LEU A 184 6.59 -1.73 -13.33
CA LEU A 184 7.28 -1.18 -14.50
C LEU A 184 8.79 -1.33 -14.37
N GLY A 185 9.35 -1.05 -13.18
CA GLY A 185 10.76 -1.27 -12.88
C GLY A 185 11.17 -2.73 -13.02
N ALA A 186 10.37 -3.65 -12.47
CA ALA A 186 10.61 -5.09 -12.59
C ALA A 186 10.57 -5.56 -14.07
N MET A 187 9.57 -5.14 -14.83
CA MET A 187 9.47 -5.47 -16.26
C MET A 187 10.65 -4.92 -17.07
N SER A 188 11.09 -3.69 -16.77
CA SER A 188 12.24 -3.06 -17.45
C SER A 188 13.58 -3.71 -17.10
N GLY A 189 13.65 -4.48 -16.00
CA GLY A 189 14.83 -5.24 -15.59
C GLY A 189 14.98 -6.60 -16.28
N ILE A 190 13.97 -7.06 -17.03
CA ILE A 190 14.03 -8.31 -17.79
C ILE A 190 14.97 -8.09 -18.98
N SER A 191 15.99 -8.93 -19.10
CA SER A 191 16.94 -8.82 -20.21
C SER A 191 16.31 -9.24 -21.55
N GLU A 192 16.73 -8.59 -22.60
CA GLU A 192 16.24 -8.85 -23.99
C GLU A 192 16.46 -10.31 -24.38
N SER A 193 17.59 -10.91 -23.97
CA SER A 193 17.90 -12.32 -24.21
C SER A 193 16.90 -13.31 -23.59
N VAL A 194 16.27 -12.95 -22.47
CA VAL A 194 15.22 -13.78 -21.85
C VAL A 194 13.92 -13.69 -22.65
N THR A 195 13.61 -12.51 -23.15
CA THR A 195 12.42 -12.29 -23.99
C THR A 195 12.56 -13.01 -25.32
N GLU A 196 13.73 -12.91 -25.98
CA GLU A 196 14.01 -13.63 -27.22
C GLU A 196 13.97 -15.16 -27.03
N ALA A 197 14.51 -15.69 -25.93
CA ALA A 197 14.43 -17.10 -25.63
C ALA A 197 12.98 -17.57 -25.45
N ALA A 198 12.14 -16.78 -24.76
CA ALA A 198 10.73 -17.08 -24.60
C ALA A 198 9.96 -17.06 -25.94
N GLU A 199 10.28 -16.14 -26.84
CA GLU A 199 9.70 -16.09 -28.19
C GLU A 199 10.08 -17.33 -29.02
N ILE A 200 11.33 -17.80 -28.94
CA ILE A 200 11.77 -19.04 -29.58
C ILE A 200 11.03 -20.24 -29.04
N ASP A 201 10.74 -20.27 -27.72
CA ASP A 201 9.98 -21.32 -27.06
C ASP A 201 8.46 -21.22 -27.32
N GLY A 202 7.99 -20.26 -28.11
CA GLY A 202 6.61 -20.10 -28.54
C GLY A 202 5.74 -19.25 -27.60
N ALA A 203 6.31 -18.53 -26.67
CA ALA A 203 5.59 -17.53 -25.88
C ALA A 203 5.31 -16.28 -26.72
N SER A 204 4.04 -15.93 -26.93
CA SER A 204 3.60 -14.74 -27.68
C SER A 204 3.18 -13.60 -26.75
#